data_65e698f5b9c5b5403a99574ec238ba47
#
_entry.id   65e698f5b9c5b5403a99574ec238ba47
#
_cell.length_a   1.000
_cell.length_b   1.000
_cell.length_c   1.000
_cell.angle_alpha   90.00
_cell.angle_beta   90.00
_cell.angle_gamma   90.00
#
_symmetry.space_group_name_H-M   'P 1'
#
loop_
_entity.id
_entity.type
_entity.pdbx_description
1 polymer ?
#
loop_
_entity_poly.entity_id
_entity_poly.type
_entity_poly.pdbx_seq_one_letter_code
_entity_poly.pdbx_strand_id
1 'polypeptide(L)'
;MSTSLRRVAGALIVSGAVAVVASPSAAAHVDAQLDGAGPGDFGVVTLGVPTEAGKPATTKVAVRIPDDTPMRTVRPQPLAGWSVDVTKRTIDPPLYKDDGTPVTEVIDTVTWTATGPGIDTGQFAQFAIYAGPLPDADTLALPTTQTFSDGTTEAWNEPT
;
A
#
# COMPACT_ATOMS: atom_id res chain seq x y z
N MET A 1 -25.91 54.25 64.54
CA MET A 1 -26.46 53.05 63.90
C MET A 1 -25.71 52.87 62.58
N SER A 2 -24.77 51.98 62.57
CA SER A 2 -23.82 51.82 61.43
C SER A 2 -23.93 50.39 60.87
N THR A 3 -24.46 50.26 59.67
CA THR A 3 -24.71 48.97 59.03
C THR A 3 -23.54 48.74 58.08
N SER A 4 -22.70 47.77 58.41
CA SER A 4 -21.57 47.31 57.59
C SER A 4 -22.01 46.31 56.54
N LEU A 5 -21.87 46.67 55.26
CA LEU A 5 -22.02 45.74 54.08
C LEU A 5 -20.79 44.90 54.00
N ARG A 6 -20.94 43.57 54.16
CA ARG A 6 -19.93 42.55 53.81
C ARG A 6 -20.01 42.28 52.35
N ARG A 7 -18.96 42.55 51.56
CA ARG A 7 -18.77 42.14 50.19
C ARG A 7 -18.21 40.73 50.19
N VAL A 8 -18.99 39.80 49.66
CA VAL A 8 -18.54 38.42 49.37
C VAL A 8 -17.95 38.43 47.94
N ALA A 9 -16.63 38.25 47.85
CA ALA A 9 -15.95 38.05 46.56
C ALA A 9 -16.06 36.58 46.16
N GLY A 10 -16.90 36.29 45.16
CA GLY A 10 -16.95 34.96 44.54
C GLY A 10 -15.82 34.81 43.56
N ALA A 11 -14.91 33.84 43.78
CA ALA A 11 -13.87 33.43 42.83
C ALA A 11 -14.48 32.43 41.83
N LEU A 12 -14.60 32.83 40.58
CA LEU A 12 -14.93 31.94 39.47
C LEU A 12 -13.64 31.19 39.09
N ILE A 13 -13.60 29.88 39.36
CA ILE A 13 -12.60 28.95 38.83
C ILE A 13 -13.09 28.50 37.43
N VAL A 14 -12.49 29.06 36.39
CA VAL A 14 -12.69 28.59 35.00
C VAL A 14 -11.77 27.39 34.80
N SER A 15 -12.32 26.17 34.94
CA SER A 15 -11.63 24.95 34.56
C SER A 15 -11.62 24.85 33.02
N GLY A 16 -10.50 25.23 32.41
CA GLY A 16 -10.28 24.99 30.99
C GLY A 16 -10.05 23.49 30.71
N ALA A 17 -11.05 22.83 30.16
CA ALA A 17 -10.87 21.49 29.60
C ALA A 17 -10.02 21.61 28.34
N VAL A 18 -8.75 21.17 28.38
CA VAL A 18 -7.92 20.97 27.19
C VAL A 18 -8.43 19.73 26.49
N ALA A 19 -9.22 19.89 25.44
CA ALA A 19 -9.55 18.83 24.53
C ALA A 19 -8.29 18.47 23.73
N VAL A 20 -7.65 17.35 24.07
CA VAL A 20 -6.63 16.73 23.23
C VAL A 20 -7.35 16.16 22.01
N VAL A 21 -7.32 16.91 20.92
CA VAL A 21 -7.75 16.41 19.60
C VAL A 21 -6.68 15.41 19.17
N ALA A 22 -6.97 14.12 19.32
CA ALA A 22 -6.18 13.08 18.67
C ALA A 22 -6.38 13.27 17.16
N SER A 23 -5.38 13.86 16.49
CA SER A 23 -5.34 13.87 15.03
C SER A 23 -5.31 12.40 14.57
N PRO A 24 -6.20 11.97 13.68
CA PRO A 24 -6.02 10.67 13.05
C PRO A 24 -4.64 10.68 12.38
N SER A 25 -3.81 9.73 12.71
CA SER A 25 -2.56 9.51 11.96
C SER A 25 -2.99 9.31 10.50
N ALA A 26 -2.56 10.20 9.62
CA ALA A 26 -2.71 9.97 8.18
C ALA A 26 -1.89 8.71 7.87
N ALA A 27 -2.57 7.57 7.78
CA ALA A 27 -1.95 6.35 7.29
C ALA A 27 -1.60 6.63 5.82
N ALA A 28 -0.32 6.63 5.49
CA ALA A 28 0.12 6.74 4.11
C ALA A 28 -0.13 5.37 3.45
N HIS A 29 -1.22 5.24 2.73
CA HIS A 29 -1.59 4.03 2.01
C HIS A 29 -0.60 3.74 0.87
N VAL A 30 -0.41 2.46 0.55
CA VAL A 30 0.18 2.07 -0.72
C VAL A 30 -0.85 2.41 -1.81
N ASP A 31 -0.47 3.31 -2.70
CA ASP A 31 -1.33 3.83 -3.76
C ASP A 31 -0.90 3.20 -5.10
N ALA A 32 -1.84 2.63 -5.83
CA ALA A 32 -1.57 2.04 -7.13
C ALA A 32 -2.19 2.88 -8.25
N GLN A 33 -1.41 3.16 -9.28
CA GLN A 33 -1.81 3.92 -10.46
C GLN A 33 -1.65 3.07 -11.71
N LEU A 34 -2.66 3.09 -12.57
CA LEU A 34 -2.64 2.45 -13.88
C LEU A 34 -2.60 3.53 -14.96
N ASP A 35 -1.57 3.52 -15.79
CA ASP A 35 -1.42 4.48 -16.88
C ASP A 35 -2.17 4.03 -18.13
N GLY A 36 -3.36 4.66 -18.40
CA GLY A 36 -4.00 4.74 -19.70
C GLY A 36 -4.47 3.43 -20.35
N ALA A 37 -4.46 2.31 -19.62
CA ALA A 37 -4.90 1.00 -20.10
C ALA A 37 -6.29 0.67 -19.55
N GLY A 38 -7.11 0.00 -20.38
CA GLY A 38 -8.44 -0.47 -20.03
C GLY A 38 -8.52 -2.01 -19.93
N PRO A 39 -9.73 -2.55 -19.66
CA PRO A 39 -9.95 -3.98 -19.66
C PRO A 39 -9.49 -4.65 -20.96
N GLY A 40 -8.78 -5.77 -20.84
CA GLY A 40 -8.21 -6.50 -21.98
C GLY A 40 -6.87 -5.96 -22.49
N ASP A 41 -6.47 -4.76 -22.10
CA ASP A 41 -5.20 -4.15 -22.50
C ASP A 41 -4.02 -4.63 -21.62
N PHE A 42 -2.83 -4.23 -22.02
CA PHE A 42 -1.62 -4.35 -21.20
C PHE A 42 -1.20 -2.97 -20.73
N GLY A 43 -0.84 -2.84 -19.47
CA GLY A 43 -0.47 -1.57 -18.88
C GLY A 43 0.62 -1.69 -17.82
N VAL A 44 1.09 -0.55 -17.36
CA VAL A 44 1.99 -0.45 -16.22
C VAL A 44 1.20 -0.03 -15.00
N VAL A 45 1.21 -0.88 -13.97
CA VAL A 45 0.71 -0.53 -12.65
C VAL A 45 1.88 -0.07 -11.81
N THR A 46 1.81 1.14 -11.30
CA THR A 46 2.84 1.72 -10.42
C THR A 46 2.31 1.84 -9.01
N LEU A 47 2.98 1.19 -8.06
CA LEU A 47 2.67 1.28 -6.64
C LEU A 47 3.58 2.32 -5.98
N GLY A 48 3.01 3.34 -5.38
CA GLY A 48 3.70 4.28 -4.50
C GLY A 48 3.72 3.72 -3.07
N VAL A 49 4.90 3.35 -2.57
CA VAL A 49 5.05 2.77 -1.23
C VAL A 49 5.79 3.75 -0.34
N PRO A 50 5.10 4.41 0.59
CA PRO A 50 5.72 5.32 1.54
C PRO A 50 6.22 4.57 2.80
N THR A 51 7.24 5.14 3.46
CA THR A 51 7.58 4.80 4.84
C THR A 51 7.20 5.98 5.72
N GLU A 52 6.18 5.81 6.54
CA GLU A 52 5.63 6.87 7.38
C GLU A 52 6.64 7.39 8.42
N ALA A 53 6.40 8.62 8.87
CA ALA A 53 7.16 9.19 9.98
C ALA A 53 7.02 8.33 11.26
N GLY A 54 8.15 7.96 11.84
CA GLY A 54 8.21 7.11 13.03
C GLY A 54 8.19 5.60 12.77
N LYS A 55 8.05 5.17 11.52
CA LYS A 55 8.22 3.75 11.13
C LYS A 55 9.69 3.46 10.80
N PRO A 56 10.17 2.24 11.05
CA PRO A 56 11.48 1.79 10.55
C PRO A 56 11.51 1.78 9.02
N ALA A 57 12.71 1.76 8.43
CA ALA A 57 12.87 1.71 6.99
C ALA A 57 12.16 0.49 6.37
N THR A 58 11.51 0.67 5.22
CA THR A 58 10.91 -0.42 4.45
C THR A 58 11.98 -1.21 3.72
N THR A 59 12.08 -2.50 3.99
CA THR A 59 13.10 -3.38 3.41
C THR A 59 12.58 -4.42 2.44
N LYS A 60 11.24 -4.64 2.40
CA LYS A 60 10.61 -5.56 1.46
C LYS A 60 9.21 -5.08 1.10
N VAL A 61 8.86 -5.27 -0.16
CA VAL A 61 7.51 -5.03 -0.71
C VAL A 61 7.10 -6.25 -1.50
N ALA A 62 6.00 -6.90 -1.11
CA ALA A 62 5.45 -8.06 -1.78
C ALA A 62 4.06 -7.74 -2.31
N VAL A 63 3.84 -7.91 -3.61
CA VAL A 63 2.57 -7.64 -4.29
C VAL A 63 1.99 -8.96 -4.78
N ARG A 64 0.79 -9.30 -4.32
CA ARG A 64 0.09 -10.52 -4.73
C ARG A 64 -0.85 -10.24 -5.90
N ILE A 65 -0.84 -11.13 -6.88
CA ILE A 65 -1.83 -11.13 -7.96
C ILE A 65 -3.05 -11.94 -7.48
N PRO A 66 -4.26 -11.34 -7.43
CA PRO A 66 -5.43 -12.01 -6.89
C PRO A 66 -5.79 -13.30 -7.62
N ASP A 67 -6.41 -14.24 -6.91
CA ASP A 67 -6.77 -15.54 -7.46
C ASP A 67 -7.91 -15.46 -8.47
N ASP A 68 -8.83 -14.53 -8.27
CA ASP A 68 -10.00 -14.28 -9.10
C ASP A 68 -9.70 -13.46 -10.36
N THR A 69 -8.56 -12.79 -10.40
CA THR A 69 -8.10 -11.98 -11.52
C THR A 69 -6.68 -12.34 -11.97
N PRO A 70 -6.43 -13.63 -12.33
CA PRO A 70 -5.11 -14.05 -12.80
C PRO A 70 -4.76 -13.34 -14.11
N MET A 71 -3.52 -12.88 -14.23
CA MET A 71 -3.02 -12.26 -15.45
C MET A 71 -1.96 -13.15 -16.11
N ARG A 72 -2.06 -13.34 -17.43
CA ARG A 72 -1.10 -14.18 -18.18
C ARG A 72 0.29 -13.55 -18.32
N THR A 73 0.39 -12.25 -18.14
CA THR A 73 1.66 -11.52 -18.16
C THR A 73 1.74 -10.66 -16.93
N VAL A 74 2.80 -10.84 -16.17
CA VAL A 74 3.19 -9.99 -15.03
C VAL A 74 4.71 -9.86 -15.10
N ARG A 75 5.24 -8.65 -15.26
CA ARG A 75 6.68 -8.38 -15.38
C ARG A 75 7.05 -7.24 -14.46
N PRO A 76 7.74 -7.53 -13.34
CA PRO A 76 8.22 -6.47 -12.46
C PRO A 76 9.31 -5.64 -13.13
N GLN A 77 9.31 -4.35 -12.87
CA GLN A 77 10.39 -3.46 -13.25
C GLN A 77 11.58 -3.66 -12.29
N PRO A 78 12.79 -3.85 -12.78
CA PRO A 78 13.98 -3.79 -11.95
C PRO A 78 14.14 -2.40 -11.32
N LEU A 79 14.49 -2.36 -10.03
CA LEU A 79 14.70 -1.14 -9.28
C LEU A 79 16.12 -1.16 -8.67
N ALA A 80 16.88 -0.09 -8.88
CA ALA A 80 18.22 0.02 -8.31
C ALA A 80 18.19 -0.06 -6.77
N GLY A 81 19.05 -0.87 -6.18
CA GLY A 81 19.08 -1.11 -4.74
C GLY A 81 18.06 -2.16 -4.25
N TRP A 82 17.38 -2.87 -5.18
CA TRP A 82 16.42 -3.92 -4.86
C TRP A 82 16.65 -5.16 -5.71
N SER A 83 16.56 -6.32 -5.09
CA SER A 83 16.41 -7.60 -5.81
C SER A 83 14.93 -7.88 -6.04
N VAL A 84 14.61 -8.60 -7.12
CA VAL A 84 13.24 -8.97 -7.47
C VAL A 84 13.14 -10.49 -7.56
N ASP A 85 12.20 -11.05 -6.83
CA ASP A 85 11.82 -12.47 -6.88
C ASP A 85 10.36 -12.61 -7.26
N VAL A 86 10.01 -13.71 -7.93
CA VAL A 86 8.63 -14.02 -8.27
C VAL A 86 8.31 -15.46 -7.86
N THR A 87 7.13 -15.65 -7.27
CA THR A 87 6.53 -16.97 -7.10
C THR A 87 5.44 -17.18 -8.13
N LYS A 88 5.13 -18.44 -8.41
CA LYS A 88 4.10 -18.81 -9.39
C LYS A 88 3.11 -19.75 -8.77
N ARG A 89 1.90 -19.78 -9.33
CA ARG A 89 0.86 -20.73 -9.01
C ARG A 89 0.28 -21.37 -10.28
N THR A 90 -0.19 -22.61 -10.14
CA THR A 90 -1.01 -23.27 -11.17
C THR A 90 -2.43 -22.71 -11.11
N ILE A 91 -3.06 -22.56 -12.27
CA ILE A 91 -4.45 -22.13 -12.43
C ILE A 91 -5.26 -23.18 -13.19
N ASP A 92 -6.51 -23.34 -12.78
CA ASP A 92 -7.53 -24.15 -13.43
C ASP A 92 -8.88 -23.43 -13.33
N PRO A 93 -9.53 -23.09 -14.45
CA PRO A 93 -9.17 -23.36 -15.83
C PRO A 93 -7.95 -22.54 -16.32
N PRO A 94 -7.25 -22.98 -17.36
CA PRO A 94 -6.13 -22.26 -17.93
C PRO A 94 -6.57 -20.97 -18.62
N LEU A 95 -5.69 -19.97 -18.63
CA LEU A 95 -5.80 -18.83 -19.54
C LEU A 95 -5.26 -19.23 -20.93
N TYR A 96 -5.59 -18.45 -21.97
CA TYR A 96 -5.12 -18.72 -23.31
C TYR A 96 -4.39 -17.51 -23.88
N LYS A 97 -3.30 -17.76 -24.61
CA LYS A 97 -2.66 -16.76 -25.46
C LYS A 97 -3.49 -16.53 -26.73
N ASP A 98 -3.15 -15.48 -27.47
CA ASP A 98 -3.85 -15.12 -28.71
C ASP A 98 -3.71 -16.19 -29.82
N ASP A 99 -2.66 -17.01 -29.73
CA ASP A 99 -2.41 -18.16 -30.61
C ASP A 99 -3.11 -19.47 -30.15
N GLY A 100 -3.91 -19.40 -29.09
CA GLY A 100 -4.62 -20.54 -28.50
C GLY A 100 -3.76 -21.40 -27.55
N THR A 101 -2.51 -21.04 -27.28
CA THR A 101 -1.65 -21.78 -26.35
C THR A 101 -2.16 -21.64 -24.92
N PRO A 102 -2.40 -22.76 -24.18
CA PRO A 102 -2.84 -22.68 -22.80
C PRO A 102 -1.72 -22.20 -21.88
N VAL A 103 -2.09 -21.37 -20.90
CA VAL A 103 -1.25 -20.89 -19.80
C VAL A 103 -1.83 -21.46 -18.51
N THR A 104 -1.16 -22.45 -17.94
CA THR A 104 -1.57 -23.17 -16.74
C THR A 104 -0.83 -22.69 -15.48
N GLU A 105 0.16 -21.83 -15.66
CA GLU A 105 0.97 -21.27 -14.57
C GLU A 105 1.10 -19.77 -14.75
N VAL A 106 0.79 -19.01 -13.69
CA VAL A 106 0.89 -17.55 -13.65
C VAL A 106 1.73 -17.12 -12.46
N ILE A 107 2.19 -15.86 -12.47
CA ILE A 107 2.83 -15.27 -11.29
C ILE A 107 1.78 -15.11 -10.20
N ASP A 108 2.12 -15.56 -9.01
CA ASP A 108 1.35 -15.40 -7.80
C ASP A 108 1.75 -14.12 -7.05
N THR A 109 3.04 -13.98 -6.77
CA THR A 109 3.55 -12.86 -5.99
C THR A 109 4.83 -12.33 -6.61
N VAL A 110 4.95 -11.01 -6.66
CA VAL A 110 6.18 -10.29 -6.97
C VAL A 110 6.72 -9.71 -5.67
N THR A 111 8.00 -9.95 -5.37
CA THR A 111 8.65 -9.46 -4.16
C THR A 111 9.90 -8.67 -4.50
N TRP A 112 9.96 -7.43 -4.06
CA TRP A 112 11.18 -6.62 -4.05
C TRP A 112 11.78 -6.66 -2.65
N THR A 113 13.07 -6.96 -2.57
CA THR A 113 13.83 -6.95 -1.31
C THR A 113 15.00 -5.98 -1.44
N ALA A 114 15.14 -5.06 -0.51
CA ALA A 114 16.22 -4.09 -0.51
C ALA A 114 17.58 -4.80 -0.38
N THR A 115 18.52 -4.41 -1.23
CA THR A 115 19.93 -4.84 -1.14
C THR A 115 20.79 -3.83 -0.36
N GLY A 116 20.15 -2.77 0.14
CA GLY A 116 20.71 -1.68 0.93
C GLY A 116 19.73 -1.27 2.04
N PRO A 117 19.71 0.02 2.43
CA PRO A 117 18.90 0.50 3.56
C PRO A 117 17.38 0.43 3.32
N GLY A 118 16.93 0.31 2.09
CA GLY A 118 15.51 0.34 1.75
C GLY A 118 14.95 1.76 1.61
N ILE A 119 13.65 1.94 1.91
CA ILE A 119 12.98 3.24 1.92
C ILE A 119 13.06 3.80 3.33
N ASP A 120 13.77 4.90 3.50
CA ASP A 120 13.95 5.52 4.80
C ASP A 120 12.67 6.22 5.28
N THR A 121 12.59 6.47 6.59
CA THR A 121 11.46 7.16 7.23
C THR A 121 11.16 8.50 6.54
N GLY A 122 9.89 8.74 6.21
CA GLY A 122 9.42 9.95 5.54
C GLY A 122 9.73 10.02 4.05
N GLN A 123 10.20 8.93 3.45
CA GLN A 123 10.43 8.79 2.02
C GLN A 123 9.43 7.82 1.40
N PHE A 124 9.40 7.75 0.07
CA PHE A 124 8.64 6.75 -0.67
C PHE A 124 9.46 6.23 -1.85
N ALA A 125 9.09 5.05 -2.34
CA ALA A 125 9.59 4.52 -3.60
C ALA A 125 8.44 4.05 -4.49
N GLN A 126 8.70 3.94 -5.78
CA GLN A 126 7.75 3.42 -6.76
C GLN A 126 8.20 2.05 -7.24
N PHE A 127 7.24 1.11 -7.24
CA PHE A 127 7.43 -0.25 -7.74
C PHE A 127 6.47 -0.48 -8.88
N ALA A 128 6.97 -0.81 -10.06
CA ALA A 128 6.14 -0.94 -11.23
C ALA A 128 6.07 -2.37 -11.75
N ILE A 129 4.89 -2.74 -12.23
CA ILE A 129 4.58 -4.04 -12.85
C ILE A 129 3.93 -3.79 -14.21
N TYR A 130 4.54 -4.28 -15.29
CA TYR A 130 3.85 -4.41 -16.56
C TYR A 130 2.98 -5.66 -16.53
N ALA A 131 1.68 -5.51 -16.69
CA ALA A 131 0.72 -6.59 -16.52
C ALA A 131 -0.37 -6.59 -17.59
N GLY A 132 -0.96 -7.78 -17.80
CA GLY A 132 -2.11 -7.92 -18.69
C GLY A 132 -2.32 -9.34 -19.24
N PRO A 133 -3.43 -9.54 -20.00
CA PRO A 133 -4.50 -8.55 -20.18
C PRO A 133 -5.15 -8.20 -18.84
N LEU A 134 -5.50 -6.93 -18.69
CA LEU A 134 -6.16 -6.44 -17.47
C LEU A 134 -7.57 -7.04 -17.36
N PRO A 135 -8.05 -7.35 -16.17
CA PRO A 135 -9.39 -7.90 -15.97
C PRO A 135 -10.47 -6.88 -16.38
N ASP A 136 -11.64 -7.40 -16.75
CA ASP A 136 -12.84 -6.60 -16.97
C ASP A 136 -13.48 -6.28 -15.61
N ALA A 137 -12.88 -5.30 -14.91
CA ALA A 137 -13.30 -4.86 -13.60
C ALA A 137 -13.07 -3.35 -13.46
N ASP A 138 -13.94 -2.69 -12.71
CA ASP A 138 -13.82 -1.26 -12.44
C ASP A 138 -12.60 -0.92 -11.57
N THR A 139 -12.16 -1.88 -10.77
CA THR A 139 -11.02 -1.75 -9.86
C THR A 139 -10.19 -3.04 -9.84
N LEU A 140 -8.88 -2.90 -9.77
CA LEU A 140 -7.94 -4.02 -9.58
C LEU A 140 -7.27 -3.91 -8.21
N ALA A 141 -7.68 -4.75 -7.28
CA ALA A 141 -6.98 -4.85 -6.00
C ALA A 141 -5.65 -5.60 -6.19
N LEU A 142 -4.56 -5.04 -5.70
CA LEU A 142 -3.25 -5.69 -5.64
C LEU A 142 -2.79 -5.75 -4.18
N PRO A 143 -3.19 -6.80 -3.42
CA PRO A 143 -2.79 -6.94 -2.04
C PRO A 143 -1.28 -6.81 -1.89
N THR A 144 -0.86 -5.84 -1.09
CA THR A 144 0.55 -5.49 -0.92
C THR A 144 0.93 -5.65 0.54
N THR A 145 2.06 -6.32 0.80
CA THR A 145 2.65 -6.43 2.13
C THR A 145 3.97 -5.69 2.16
N GLN A 146 4.08 -4.77 3.09
CA GLN A 146 5.28 -4.01 3.38
C GLN A 146 5.96 -4.59 4.62
N THR A 147 7.27 -4.84 4.54
CA THR A 147 8.07 -5.32 5.67
C THR A 147 9.10 -4.28 6.03
N PHE A 148 9.21 -3.99 7.31
CA PHE A 148 10.14 -3.01 7.86
C PHE A 148 11.45 -3.65 8.34
N SER A 149 12.46 -2.83 8.60
CA SER A 149 13.80 -3.27 9.01
C SER A 149 13.84 -3.93 10.39
N ASP A 150 12.82 -3.72 11.22
CA ASP A 150 12.64 -4.40 12.50
C ASP A 150 11.89 -5.75 12.39
N GLY A 151 11.51 -6.14 11.17
CA GLY A 151 10.77 -7.36 10.87
C GLY A 151 9.25 -7.26 11.01
N THR A 152 8.72 -6.12 11.43
CA THR A 152 7.27 -5.89 11.44
C THR A 152 6.72 -5.74 10.02
N THR A 153 5.42 -6.00 9.83
CA THR A 153 4.76 -5.95 8.53
C THR A 153 3.46 -5.15 8.59
N GLU A 154 3.13 -4.52 7.48
CA GLU A 154 1.81 -3.93 7.22
C GLU A 154 1.24 -4.49 5.91
N ALA A 155 -0.07 -4.75 5.90
CA ALA A 155 -0.77 -5.28 4.74
C ALA A 155 -1.80 -4.26 4.24
N TRP A 156 -1.78 -4.03 2.94
CA TRP A 156 -2.65 -3.13 2.20
C TRP A 156 -3.48 -3.97 1.24
N ASN A 157 -4.73 -4.20 1.57
CA ASN A 157 -5.61 -5.14 0.85
C ASN A 157 -6.81 -4.44 0.20
N GLU A 158 -6.89 -3.12 0.30
CA GLU A 158 -8.00 -2.35 -0.27
C GLU A 158 -7.81 -2.13 -1.77
N PRO A 159 -8.91 -2.14 -2.56
CA PRO A 159 -8.85 -1.75 -3.96
C PRO A 159 -8.50 -0.27 -4.05
N THR A 160 -7.58 0.06 -4.90
CA THR A 160 -7.16 1.42 -5.24
C THR A 160 -7.90 1.94 -6.45
#